data_2bdfd3af42b7f66825c9b6ab30cff966
#
_entry.id   2bdfd3af42b7f66825c9b6ab30cff966
#
_cell.length_a   1.000
_cell.length_b   1.000
_cell.length_c   1.000
_cell.angle_alpha   90.00
_cell.angle_beta   90.00
_cell.angle_gamma   90.00
#
_symmetry.space_group_name_H-M   'P 1'
#
loop_
_entity.id
_entity.type
_entity.pdbx_description
1 polymer ?
#
loop_
_entity_poly.entity_id
_entity_poly.type
_entity_poly.pdbx_seq_one_letter_code
_entity_poly.pdbx_strand_id
1 'polypeptide(L)'
;AALPAGTNGATMLDDAAATIELQAAFYVHQADLLTALGPNFLLGPRKAQGQQGTNVQQWNLVGNFDLTDGQALLVTIRDVPQARYGSLLSAGPWLDTFEFIHHQVSLNRAQVRVDGDGYIRYVVSARDPGVPNWIETTGQAHGVLFGRWQEVEGDLGPEYAPILTVLPLDAVRAALPSDTPTVTAEERTSRIARRRQLLE
;
A
#
# COMPACT_ATOMS: atom_id res chain seq x y z
N ALA A 1 -5.50 22.19 -28.75
CA ALA A 1 -4.15 22.52 -29.22
C ALA A 1 -3.94 21.81 -30.56
N ALA A 2 -3.38 22.49 -31.56
CA ALA A 2 -3.06 21.90 -32.85
C ALA A 2 -1.83 20.97 -32.68
N LEU A 3 -1.82 19.83 -33.38
CA LEU A 3 -0.69 18.93 -33.41
C LEU A 3 0.54 19.60 -34.06
N PRO A 4 1.76 19.25 -33.65
CA PRO A 4 2.98 19.76 -34.32
C PRO A 4 2.97 19.47 -35.82
N ALA A 5 3.50 20.38 -36.63
CA ALA A 5 3.62 20.18 -38.07
C ALA A 5 4.46 18.94 -38.37
N GLY A 6 3.95 18.03 -39.20
CA GLY A 6 4.61 16.76 -39.54
C GLY A 6 4.15 15.53 -38.76
N THR A 7 3.28 15.70 -37.75
CA THR A 7 2.68 14.54 -37.05
C THR A 7 1.57 13.97 -37.91
N ASN A 8 1.69 12.69 -38.35
CA ASN A 8 0.60 12.00 -39.01
C ASN A 8 -0.10 11.08 -38.01
N GLY A 9 -1.42 10.89 -38.20
CA GLY A 9 -2.22 10.10 -37.26
C GLY A 9 -1.80 8.61 -37.17
N ALA A 10 -1.25 8.05 -38.24
CA ALA A 10 -0.78 6.67 -38.24
C ALA A 10 0.44 6.49 -37.30
N THR A 11 1.42 7.37 -37.42
CA THR A 11 2.60 7.34 -36.52
C THR A 11 2.20 7.50 -35.05
N MET A 12 1.22 8.38 -34.76
CA MET A 12 0.74 8.53 -33.39
C MET A 12 0.04 7.27 -32.86
N LEU A 13 -0.70 6.56 -33.70
CA LEU A 13 -1.35 5.29 -33.33
C LEU A 13 -0.30 4.20 -33.11
N ASP A 14 0.71 4.10 -33.98
CA ASP A 14 1.80 3.15 -33.82
C ASP A 14 2.61 3.40 -32.53
N ASP A 15 2.92 4.65 -32.24
CA ASP A 15 3.62 5.05 -31.00
C ASP A 15 2.77 4.75 -29.76
N ALA A 16 1.46 4.98 -29.84
CA ALA A 16 0.53 4.67 -28.74
C ALA A 16 0.43 3.16 -28.52
N ALA A 17 0.32 2.37 -29.59
CA ALA A 17 0.30 0.91 -29.50
C ALA A 17 1.60 0.36 -28.88
N ALA A 18 2.75 0.82 -29.35
CA ALA A 18 4.04 0.42 -28.78
C ALA A 18 4.16 0.82 -27.28
N THR A 19 3.66 1.98 -26.90
CA THR A 19 3.62 2.41 -25.49
C THR A 19 2.76 1.49 -24.64
N ILE A 20 1.56 1.13 -25.13
CA ILE A 20 0.65 0.22 -24.42
C ILE A 20 1.27 -1.15 -24.27
N GLU A 21 1.89 -1.71 -25.32
CA GLU A 21 2.57 -3.00 -25.25
C GLU A 21 3.72 -3.00 -24.25
N LEU A 22 4.54 -1.95 -24.23
CA LEU A 22 5.64 -1.80 -23.27
C LEU A 22 5.13 -1.70 -21.82
N GLN A 23 4.07 -0.93 -21.59
CA GLN A 23 3.48 -0.80 -20.27
C GLN A 23 2.84 -2.11 -19.82
N ALA A 24 2.10 -2.79 -20.68
CA ALA A 24 1.51 -4.09 -20.37
C ALA A 24 2.58 -5.11 -19.99
N ALA A 25 3.65 -5.20 -20.78
CA ALA A 25 4.78 -6.09 -20.48
C ALA A 25 5.45 -5.76 -19.14
N PHE A 26 5.60 -4.47 -18.80
CA PHE A 26 6.12 -4.04 -17.50
C PHE A 26 5.23 -4.52 -16.35
N TYR A 27 3.92 -4.32 -16.42
CA TYR A 27 3.00 -4.74 -15.34
C TYR A 27 2.91 -6.26 -15.20
N VAL A 28 2.89 -7.01 -16.33
CA VAL A 28 2.94 -8.48 -16.31
C VAL A 28 4.22 -8.95 -15.61
N HIS A 29 5.38 -8.39 -15.98
CA HIS A 29 6.63 -8.74 -15.35
C HIS A 29 6.65 -8.42 -13.84
N GLN A 30 6.09 -7.28 -13.40
CA GLN A 30 5.97 -6.96 -11.98
C GLN A 30 5.08 -7.96 -11.24
N ALA A 31 3.94 -8.33 -11.82
CA ALA A 31 3.02 -9.31 -11.24
C ALA A 31 3.70 -10.69 -11.11
N ASP A 32 4.43 -11.13 -12.15
CA ASP A 32 5.19 -12.39 -12.14
C ASP A 32 6.26 -12.40 -11.04
N LEU A 33 7.02 -11.30 -10.90
CA LEU A 33 8.03 -11.17 -9.83
C LEU A 33 7.40 -11.26 -8.44
N LEU A 34 6.28 -10.58 -8.21
CA LEU A 34 5.58 -10.61 -6.94
C LEU A 34 5.00 -12.00 -6.64
N THR A 35 4.52 -12.71 -7.68
CA THR A 35 4.01 -14.07 -7.53
C THR A 35 5.12 -15.08 -7.23
N ALA A 36 6.27 -14.93 -7.88
CA ALA A 36 7.41 -15.82 -7.71
C ALA A 36 8.01 -15.84 -6.30
N LEU A 37 7.80 -14.75 -5.52
CA LEU A 37 8.26 -14.64 -4.13
C LEU A 37 7.33 -15.33 -3.12
N GLY A 38 6.20 -15.88 -3.59
CA GLY A 38 5.19 -16.52 -2.75
C GLY A 38 4.16 -15.55 -2.19
N PRO A 39 3.18 -16.03 -1.42
CA PRO A 39 2.11 -15.21 -0.86
C PRO A 39 2.54 -14.49 0.43
N ASN A 40 1.90 -13.36 0.71
CA ASN A 40 1.96 -12.66 1.99
C ASN A 40 3.38 -12.25 2.41
N PHE A 41 4.05 -11.52 1.54
CA PHE A 41 5.36 -10.94 1.85
C PHE A 41 5.36 -9.42 1.62
N LEU A 42 6.32 -8.74 2.23
CA LEU A 42 6.58 -7.31 2.03
C LEU A 42 8.09 -7.09 2.16
N LEU A 43 8.74 -6.81 1.05
CA LEU A 43 10.19 -6.60 1.00
C LEU A 43 10.54 -5.13 1.23
N GLY A 44 11.67 -4.90 1.85
CA GLY A 44 12.24 -3.60 2.10
C GLY A 44 12.56 -3.38 3.57
N PRO A 45 12.92 -2.15 3.98
CA PRO A 45 12.97 -0.94 3.13
C PRO A 45 14.08 -0.97 2.08
N ARG A 46 13.80 -0.46 0.90
CA ARG A 46 14.78 -0.29 -0.18
C ARG A 46 14.82 1.17 -0.62
N LYS A 47 16.00 1.77 -0.60
CA LYS A 47 16.20 3.15 -1.05
C LYS A 47 15.97 3.25 -2.55
N ALA A 48 15.19 4.22 -2.99
CA ALA A 48 15.01 4.50 -4.41
C ALA A 48 16.34 4.96 -5.02
N GLN A 49 16.68 4.40 -6.20
CA GLN A 49 17.96 4.68 -6.85
C GLN A 49 17.89 5.83 -7.89
N GLY A 50 16.86 6.67 -7.80
CA GLY A 50 16.71 7.83 -8.70
C GLY A 50 16.30 7.47 -10.13
N GLN A 51 15.77 6.27 -10.37
CA GLN A 51 15.25 5.90 -11.66
C GLN A 51 13.96 6.66 -11.96
N GLN A 52 13.89 7.23 -13.18
CA GLN A 52 12.74 7.92 -13.80
C GLN A 52 11.62 8.38 -12.84
N GLY A 53 11.77 9.59 -12.28
CA GLY A 53 10.74 10.21 -11.46
C GLY A 53 10.65 9.76 -10.01
N THR A 54 11.54 8.88 -9.56
CA THR A 54 11.62 8.52 -8.13
C THR A 54 12.47 9.53 -7.36
N ASN A 55 11.97 9.96 -6.19
CA ASN A 55 12.73 10.80 -5.28
C ASN A 55 13.88 9.97 -4.65
N VAL A 56 15.14 10.42 -4.77
CA VAL A 56 16.33 9.77 -4.20
C VAL A 56 16.31 9.64 -2.67
N GLN A 57 15.46 10.40 -2.00
CA GLN A 57 15.23 10.33 -0.54
C GLN A 57 14.02 9.45 -0.19
N GLN A 58 13.56 8.63 -1.12
CA GLN A 58 12.44 7.74 -0.90
C GLN A 58 12.93 6.32 -0.61
N TRP A 59 12.26 5.69 0.36
CA TRP A 59 12.39 4.29 0.68
C TRP A 59 11.06 3.57 0.43
N ASN A 60 11.13 2.40 -0.17
CA ASN A 60 9.96 1.64 -0.60
C ASN A 60 9.87 0.29 0.10
N LEU A 61 8.63 -0.11 0.35
CA LEU A 61 8.22 -1.48 0.62
C LEU A 61 7.36 -1.96 -0.55
N VAL A 62 7.58 -3.17 -0.99
CA VAL A 62 6.79 -3.79 -2.06
C VAL A 62 6.55 -5.26 -1.72
N GLY A 63 5.31 -5.71 -1.89
CA GLY A 63 4.92 -7.09 -1.63
C GLY A 63 3.51 -7.37 -2.07
N ASN A 64 2.97 -8.46 -1.59
CA ASN A 64 1.62 -8.89 -1.91
C ASN A 64 0.87 -9.36 -0.66
N PHE A 65 -0.44 -9.46 -0.81
CA PHE A 65 -1.30 -10.23 0.07
C PHE A 65 -2.05 -11.29 -0.74
N ASP A 66 -2.26 -12.45 -0.12
CA ASP A 66 -3.08 -13.55 -0.64
C ASP A 66 -3.82 -14.13 0.58
N LEU A 67 -5.10 -13.78 0.71
CA LEU A 67 -5.91 -14.02 1.89
C LEU A 67 -7.23 -14.66 1.51
N THR A 68 -7.63 -15.68 2.22
CA THR A 68 -8.98 -16.22 2.13
C THR A 68 -9.95 -15.35 2.94
N ASP A 69 -11.25 -15.48 2.66
CA ASP A 69 -12.27 -14.83 3.49
C ASP A 69 -12.17 -15.32 4.95
N GLY A 70 -12.15 -14.41 5.89
CA GLY A 70 -11.93 -14.72 7.30
C GLY A 70 -10.47 -14.69 7.75
N GLN A 71 -9.51 -14.42 6.87
CA GLN A 71 -8.12 -14.15 7.22
C GLN A 71 -7.80 -12.65 7.23
N ALA A 72 -6.75 -12.33 7.96
CA ALA A 72 -6.11 -11.02 7.97
C ALA A 72 -4.59 -11.19 7.92
N LEU A 73 -3.91 -10.22 7.30
CA LEU A 73 -2.46 -10.09 7.35
C LEU A 73 -2.10 -8.97 8.33
N LEU A 74 -1.46 -9.33 9.43
CA LEU A 74 -0.86 -8.39 10.36
C LEU A 74 0.52 -8.01 9.84
N VAL A 75 0.69 -6.72 9.52
CA VAL A 75 1.96 -6.13 9.06
C VAL A 75 2.50 -5.24 10.17
N THR A 76 3.58 -5.65 10.79
CA THR A 76 4.25 -4.92 11.87
C THR A 76 5.48 -4.24 11.32
N ILE A 77 5.52 -2.91 11.40
CA ILE A 77 6.61 -2.08 10.88
C ILE A 77 7.05 -1.11 11.97
N ARG A 78 8.35 -0.96 12.17
CA ARG A 78 8.89 0.07 13.07
C ARG A 78 8.55 1.47 12.53
N ASP A 79 8.06 2.37 13.38
CA ASP A 79 7.84 3.78 12.99
C ASP A 79 9.14 4.44 12.53
N VAL A 80 9.02 5.33 11.55
CA VAL A 80 10.13 6.11 10.99
C VAL A 80 9.86 7.59 11.28
N PRO A 81 10.11 8.06 12.51
CA PRO A 81 9.80 9.44 12.91
C PRO A 81 10.58 10.48 12.13
N GLN A 82 11.77 10.13 11.62
CA GLN A 82 12.62 10.98 10.79
C GLN A 82 12.14 11.10 9.32
N ALA A 83 11.08 10.39 8.93
CA ALA A 83 10.47 10.57 7.62
C ALA A 83 9.43 11.69 7.66
N ARG A 84 9.47 12.59 6.68
CA ARG A 84 8.44 13.62 6.53
C ARG A 84 7.09 13.06 6.11
N TYR A 85 7.11 11.99 5.31
CA TYR A 85 5.93 11.27 4.87
C TYR A 85 6.16 9.75 4.97
N GLY A 86 5.13 9.03 5.37
CA GLY A 86 5.09 7.58 5.35
C GLY A 86 3.69 7.09 5.05
N SER A 87 3.55 5.99 4.29
CA SER A 87 2.27 5.37 3.99
C SER A 87 2.41 3.88 3.70
N LEU A 88 1.32 3.15 3.91
CA LEU A 88 1.09 1.81 3.40
C LEU A 88 -0.27 1.78 2.70
N LEU A 89 -0.35 1.11 1.56
CA LEU A 89 -1.58 0.95 0.78
C LEU A 89 -1.72 -0.48 0.23
N SER A 90 -2.96 -0.86 -0.05
CA SER A 90 -3.34 -2.01 -0.86
C SER A 90 -3.73 -1.56 -2.26
N ALA A 91 -3.40 -2.38 -3.26
CA ALA A 91 -3.68 -2.12 -4.66
C ALA A 91 -3.99 -3.43 -5.38
N GLY A 92 -4.53 -3.34 -6.59
CA GLY A 92 -4.76 -4.49 -7.45
C GLY A 92 -3.46 -5.13 -7.95
N PRO A 93 -3.53 -6.35 -8.51
CA PRO A 93 -2.35 -7.07 -8.98
C PRO A 93 -1.64 -6.37 -10.15
N TRP A 94 -2.32 -5.48 -10.83
CA TRP A 94 -1.77 -4.64 -11.90
C TRP A 94 -1.21 -3.31 -11.42
N LEU A 95 -1.00 -3.13 -10.09
CA LEU A 95 -0.62 -1.89 -9.44
C LEU A 95 -1.67 -0.77 -9.61
N ASP A 96 -2.88 -1.15 -9.96
CA ASP A 96 -4.04 -0.28 -10.05
C ASP A 96 -4.53 0.07 -8.65
N THR A 97 -4.85 1.33 -8.43
CA THR A 97 -5.37 1.79 -7.13
C THR A 97 -6.78 1.26 -6.91
N PHE A 98 -7.01 0.60 -5.78
CA PHE A 98 -8.39 0.31 -5.37
C PHE A 98 -9.18 1.60 -5.15
N GLU A 99 -10.50 1.51 -5.19
CA GLU A 99 -11.37 2.65 -4.96
C GLU A 99 -11.11 3.22 -3.56
N PHE A 100 -10.54 4.42 -3.48
CA PHE A 100 -10.03 5.03 -2.24
C PHE A 100 -10.94 6.13 -1.67
N ILE A 101 -12.00 6.52 -2.37
CA ILE A 101 -12.93 7.58 -1.93
C ILE A 101 -13.82 7.04 -0.82
N HIS A 102 -14.35 5.83 -1.00
CA HIS A 102 -15.29 5.17 -0.08
C HIS A 102 -14.66 4.04 0.73
N HIS A 103 -13.40 3.66 0.45
CA HIS A 103 -12.70 2.55 1.06
C HIS A 103 -11.39 2.98 1.71
N GLN A 104 -11.05 2.41 2.86
CA GLN A 104 -9.80 2.70 3.57
C GLN A 104 -8.65 1.81 3.05
N VAL A 105 -8.28 1.99 1.79
CA VAL A 105 -7.25 1.20 1.10
C VAL A 105 -5.83 1.70 1.36
N SER A 106 -5.68 2.81 2.04
CA SER A 106 -4.37 3.40 2.38
C SER A 106 -4.44 4.18 3.69
N LEU A 107 -3.32 4.18 4.40
CA LEU A 107 -3.11 5.02 5.59
C LEU A 107 -1.74 5.66 5.50
N ASN A 108 -1.69 6.97 5.78
CA ASN A 108 -0.43 7.69 5.95
C ASN A 108 -0.07 7.82 7.44
N ARG A 109 1.16 8.28 7.72
CA ARG A 109 1.68 8.39 9.09
C ARG A 109 0.83 9.28 10.01
N ALA A 110 0.15 10.29 9.48
CA ALA A 110 -0.74 11.15 10.28
C ALA A 110 -2.08 10.48 10.64
N GLN A 111 -2.41 9.38 9.96
CA GLN A 111 -3.67 8.64 10.16
C GLN A 111 -3.49 7.38 11.02
N VAL A 112 -2.26 6.86 11.13
CA VAL A 112 -1.98 5.63 11.87
C VAL A 112 -1.76 5.90 13.36
N ARG A 113 -2.10 4.88 14.16
CA ARG A 113 -1.64 4.79 15.53
C ARG A 113 -0.27 4.12 15.55
N VAL A 114 0.69 4.76 16.19
CA VAL A 114 1.96 4.16 16.60
C VAL A 114 1.75 3.58 18.00
N ASP A 115 2.10 2.33 18.20
CA ASP A 115 1.99 1.66 19.49
C ASP A 115 3.09 2.10 20.46
N GLY A 116 2.89 1.85 21.77
CA GLY A 116 3.81 2.30 22.80
C GLY A 116 5.24 1.70 22.71
N ASP A 117 5.41 0.63 21.93
CA ASP A 117 6.69 0.00 21.64
C ASP A 117 7.39 0.57 20.38
N GLY A 118 6.81 1.60 19.75
CA GLY A 118 7.35 2.28 18.58
C GLY A 118 7.08 1.56 17.25
N TYR A 119 6.16 0.59 17.24
CA TYR A 119 5.74 -0.08 16.02
C TYR A 119 4.35 0.39 15.54
N ILE A 120 4.15 0.32 14.24
CA ILE A 120 2.85 0.46 13.59
C ILE A 120 2.40 -0.92 13.18
N ARG A 121 1.23 -1.33 13.65
CA ARG A 121 0.62 -2.61 13.28
C ARG A 121 -0.56 -2.35 12.37
N TYR A 122 -0.36 -2.63 11.08
CA TYR A 122 -1.44 -2.58 10.09
C TYR A 122 -2.13 -3.93 10.02
N VAL A 123 -3.44 -3.92 9.84
CA VAL A 123 -4.24 -5.11 9.58
C VAL A 123 -4.81 -5.00 8.19
N VAL A 124 -4.40 -5.89 7.28
CA VAL A 124 -4.91 -5.96 5.91
C VAL A 124 -5.94 -7.08 5.85
N SER A 125 -7.18 -6.76 5.46
CA SER A 125 -8.28 -7.74 5.38
C SER A 125 -9.45 -7.19 4.57
N ALA A 126 -10.30 -8.09 4.06
CA ALA A 126 -11.52 -7.71 3.34
C ALA A 126 -12.61 -7.14 4.26
N ARG A 127 -12.68 -7.61 5.51
CA ARG A 127 -13.66 -7.16 6.51
C ARG A 127 -12.99 -6.36 7.61
N ASP A 128 -13.65 -5.28 8.07
CA ASP A 128 -13.15 -4.43 9.15
C ASP A 128 -13.01 -5.22 10.47
N PRO A 129 -11.80 -5.35 11.02
CA PRO A 129 -11.56 -6.00 12.31
C PRO A 129 -11.86 -5.09 13.52
N GLY A 130 -12.35 -3.87 13.32
CA GLY A 130 -12.66 -2.91 14.39
C GLY A 130 -11.41 -2.33 15.08
N VAL A 131 -10.30 -2.16 14.34
CA VAL A 131 -9.03 -1.62 14.87
C VAL A 131 -8.55 -0.38 14.10
N PRO A 132 -7.66 0.47 14.69
CA PRO A 132 -7.29 1.76 14.09
C PRO A 132 -6.65 1.64 12.71
N ASN A 133 -5.63 0.80 12.56
CA ASN A 133 -4.76 0.74 11.39
C ASN A 133 -5.20 -0.36 10.41
N TRP A 134 -6.50 -0.42 10.11
CA TRP A 134 -7.03 -1.35 9.11
C TRP A 134 -6.81 -0.80 7.70
N ILE A 135 -6.34 -1.65 6.79
CA ILE A 135 -6.27 -1.42 5.35
C ILE A 135 -7.19 -2.42 4.67
N GLU A 136 -8.19 -1.91 3.98
CA GLU A 136 -9.20 -2.69 3.28
C GLU A 136 -8.66 -3.24 1.96
N THR A 137 -9.00 -4.50 1.64
CA THR A 137 -8.69 -5.10 0.34
C THR A 137 -9.82 -4.96 -0.68
N THR A 138 -10.90 -4.23 -0.34
CA THR A 138 -12.11 -4.08 -1.17
C THR A 138 -12.72 -5.41 -1.64
N GLY A 139 -12.64 -6.44 -0.79
CA GLY A 139 -13.13 -7.79 -1.11
C GLY A 139 -12.19 -8.62 -2.00
N GLN A 140 -11.03 -8.10 -2.37
CA GLN A 140 -10.05 -8.86 -3.15
C GLN A 140 -9.30 -9.86 -2.26
N ALA A 141 -9.16 -11.10 -2.78
CA ALA A 141 -8.39 -12.15 -2.13
C ALA A 141 -6.88 -11.93 -2.27
N HIS A 142 -6.45 -11.35 -3.40
CA HIS A 142 -5.05 -11.08 -3.69
C HIS A 142 -4.85 -9.68 -4.24
N GLY A 143 -3.66 -9.14 -4.00
CA GLY A 143 -3.26 -7.83 -4.48
C GLY A 143 -1.87 -7.47 -4.01
N VAL A 144 -1.53 -6.23 -4.24
CA VAL A 144 -0.21 -5.68 -3.93
C VAL A 144 -0.27 -4.86 -2.64
N LEU A 145 0.78 -4.95 -1.83
CA LEU A 145 1.07 -4.02 -0.75
C LEU A 145 2.23 -3.13 -1.18
N PHE A 146 2.01 -1.83 -1.07
CA PHE A 146 3.03 -0.85 -1.38
C PHE A 146 3.16 0.17 -0.25
N GLY A 147 4.37 0.25 0.31
CA GLY A 147 4.70 1.23 1.34
C GLY A 147 5.80 2.18 0.87
N ARG A 148 5.83 3.38 1.43
CA ARG A 148 6.90 4.34 1.18
C ARG A 148 7.12 5.26 2.35
N TRP A 149 8.38 5.67 2.49
CA TRP A 149 8.77 6.83 3.28
C TRP A 149 9.47 7.81 2.37
N GLN A 150 9.22 9.10 2.56
CA GLN A 150 9.82 10.17 1.77
C GLN A 150 10.51 11.18 2.69
N GLU A 151 11.56 11.80 2.16
CA GLU A 151 12.37 12.77 2.89
C GLU A 151 12.84 12.19 4.24
N VAL A 152 13.45 11.00 4.16
CA VAL A 152 14.01 10.30 5.33
C VAL A 152 15.39 10.88 5.62
N GLU A 153 15.60 11.33 6.84
CA GLU A 153 16.91 11.71 7.31
C GLU A 153 17.73 10.45 7.68
N GLY A 154 18.85 10.24 7.00
CA GLY A 154 19.68 9.06 7.16
C GLY A 154 19.23 7.85 6.36
N ASP A 155 19.74 6.69 6.75
CA ASP A 155 19.42 5.42 6.10
C ASP A 155 18.54 4.54 7.01
N LEU A 156 17.68 3.73 6.40
CA LEU A 156 16.87 2.73 7.10
C LEU A 156 17.59 1.37 7.04
N GLY A 157 17.93 0.86 8.21
CA GLY A 157 18.56 -0.44 8.37
C GLY A 157 17.57 -1.61 8.38
N PRO A 158 18.06 -2.83 8.60
CA PRO A 158 17.24 -4.05 8.63
C PRO A 158 16.20 -4.07 9.76
N GLU A 159 16.37 -3.27 10.81
CA GLU A 159 15.42 -3.14 11.92
C GLU A 159 14.08 -2.51 11.52
N TYR A 160 14.03 -1.90 10.33
CA TYR A 160 12.80 -1.38 9.72
C TYR A 160 12.14 -2.37 8.76
N ALA A 161 12.71 -3.57 8.60
CA ALA A 161 12.08 -4.62 7.79
C ALA A 161 10.72 -5.02 8.39
N PRO A 162 9.67 -5.15 7.56
CA PRO A 162 8.36 -5.52 8.04
C PRO A 162 8.32 -6.99 8.50
N ILE A 163 7.53 -7.25 9.54
CA ILE A 163 7.20 -8.59 10.01
C ILE A 163 5.75 -8.86 9.66
N LEU A 164 5.48 -9.98 8.99
CA LEU A 164 4.15 -10.35 8.52
C LEU A 164 3.67 -11.62 9.20
N THR A 165 2.39 -11.63 9.58
CA THR A 165 1.73 -12.80 10.16
C THR A 165 0.32 -12.92 9.60
N VAL A 166 0.00 -14.04 8.94
CA VAL A 166 -1.38 -14.37 8.55
C VAL A 166 -2.07 -15.01 9.75
N LEU A 167 -3.27 -14.55 10.05
CA LEU A 167 -4.07 -15.06 11.17
C LEU A 167 -5.57 -15.00 10.86
N PRO A 168 -6.41 -15.76 11.58
CA PRO A 168 -7.85 -15.62 11.51
C PRO A 168 -8.27 -14.20 11.89
N LEU A 169 -9.28 -13.66 11.22
CA LEU A 169 -9.76 -12.29 11.45
C LEU A 169 -10.21 -12.06 12.90
N ASP A 170 -10.83 -13.05 13.52
CA ASP A 170 -11.26 -13.02 14.92
C ASP A 170 -10.11 -13.07 15.93
N ALA A 171 -8.93 -13.55 15.50
CA ALA A 171 -7.72 -13.55 16.33
C ALA A 171 -6.95 -12.22 16.28
N VAL A 172 -7.28 -11.30 15.37
CA VAL A 172 -6.58 -10.01 15.21
C VAL A 172 -6.49 -9.25 16.53
N ARG A 173 -7.59 -9.17 17.26
CA ARG A 173 -7.65 -8.40 18.51
C ARG A 173 -6.67 -8.91 19.56
N ALA A 174 -6.53 -10.23 19.66
CA ALA A 174 -5.62 -10.88 20.62
C ALA A 174 -4.13 -10.73 20.23
N ALA A 175 -3.86 -10.51 18.92
CA ALA A 175 -2.51 -10.31 18.39
C ALA A 175 -2.01 -8.86 18.50
N LEU A 176 -2.88 -7.91 18.86
CA LEU A 176 -2.54 -6.51 19.04
C LEU A 176 -2.27 -6.17 20.51
N PRO A 177 -1.53 -5.07 20.80
CA PRO A 177 -1.36 -4.58 22.17
C PRO A 177 -2.70 -4.42 22.89
N SER A 178 -2.74 -4.74 24.18
CA SER A 178 -3.96 -4.72 25.00
C SER A 178 -4.62 -3.34 25.08
N ASP A 179 -3.84 -2.27 24.92
CA ASP A 179 -4.27 -0.88 24.90
C ASP A 179 -4.72 -0.39 23.50
N THR A 180 -4.72 -1.26 22.48
CA THR A 180 -5.23 -0.89 21.15
C THR A 180 -6.72 -0.56 21.25
N PRO A 181 -7.19 0.65 20.89
CA PRO A 181 -8.59 1.00 20.97
C PRO A 181 -9.45 0.22 19.95
N THR A 182 -10.71 0.05 20.26
CA THR A 182 -11.70 -0.42 19.30
C THR A 182 -12.13 0.74 18.41
N VAL A 183 -12.40 0.46 17.15
CA VAL A 183 -13.02 1.40 16.20
C VAL A 183 -14.38 0.84 15.82
N THR A 184 -15.46 1.60 16.09
CA THR A 184 -16.82 1.18 15.74
C THR A 184 -17.11 1.39 14.25
N ALA A 185 -18.17 0.76 13.75
CA ALA A 185 -18.61 0.94 12.37
C ALA A 185 -18.99 2.41 12.07
N GLU A 186 -19.59 3.12 13.04
CA GLU A 186 -19.95 4.53 12.92
C GLU A 186 -18.71 5.42 12.86
N GLU A 187 -17.69 5.15 13.69
CA GLU A 187 -16.43 5.87 13.65
C GLU A 187 -15.70 5.63 12.33
N ARG A 188 -15.71 4.39 11.82
CA ARG A 188 -15.13 4.07 10.52
C ARG A 188 -15.83 4.84 9.40
N THR A 189 -17.16 4.79 9.36
CA THR A 189 -17.98 5.53 8.37
C THR A 189 -17.70 7.02 8.43
N SER A 190 -17.59 7.59 9.63
CA SER A 190 -17.30 9.01 9.82
C SER A 190 -15.89 9.38 9.31
N ARG A 191 -14.88 8.52 9.53
CA ARG A 191 -13.52 8.73 9.02
C ARG A 191 -13.48 8.71 7.49
N ILE A 192 -14.18 7.77 6.86
CA ILE A 192 -14.27 7.68 5.39
C ILE A 192 -15.01 8.90 4.82
N ALA A 193 -16.12 9.29 5.41
CA ALA A 193 -16.87 10.48 4.98
C ALA A 193 -16.02 11.76 5.07
N ARG A 194 -15.28 11.95 6.16
CA ARG A 194 -14.36 13.09 6.30
C ARG A 194 -13.24 13.07 5.25
N ARG A 195 -12.70 11.89 4.93
CA ARG A 195 -11.69 11.75 3.86
C ARG A 195 -12.25 12.18 2.51
N ARG A 196 -13.47 11.75 2.18
CA ARG A 196 -14.16 12.14 0.94
C ARG A 196 -14.33 13.65 0.81
N GLN A 197 -14.75 14.33 1.89
CA GLN A 197 -14.89 15.78 1.90
C GLN A 197 -13.60 16.56 1.64
N LEU A 198 -12.43 15.95 1.87
CA LEU A 198 -11.14 16.58 1.58
C LEU A 198 -10.72 16.40 0.12
N LEU A 199 -11.43 15.57 -0.65
CA LEU A 199 -11.14 15.27 -2.06
C LEU A 199 -12.13 15.97 -3.02
N GLU A 200 -13.26 16.45 -2.52
CA GLU A 200 -14.26 17.29 -3.19
C GLU A 200 -13.88 18.78 -3.12
#